data_2c2f64b83d9829b2119448b19500257f
#
_entry.id   2c2f64b83d9829b2119448b19500257f
#
_cell.length_a   1.000
_cell.length_b   1.000
_cell.length_c   1.000
_cell.angle_alpha   90.00
_cell.angle_beta   90.00
_cell.angle_gamma   90.00
#
_symmetry.space_group_name_H-M   'P 1'
#
loop_
_entity.id
_entity.type
_entity.pdbx_description
1 polymer ?
#
loop_
_entity_poly.entity_id
_entity_poly.type
_entity_poly.pdbx_seq_one_letter_code
_entity_poly.pdbx_strand_id
1 'polypeptide(L)'
;MFKKILIANRGEIAVRIIRACKEMGIKTVAIYSTADESALHRELATEAYCVGGPSSSDSYLNMENILSIACLTGCDAIHPGFGFLSESPIFASMVEKCGITWI
;
A
#
# COMPACT_ATOMS: atom_id res chain seq x y z
N MET A 1 6.72 15.28 8.37
CA MET A 1 5.62 14.95 7.47
C MET A 1 6.07 13.89 6.47
N PHE A 2 5.19 12.98 6.12
CA PHE A 2 5.53 11.92 5.17
C PHE A 2 5.69 12.47 3.76
N LYS A 3 6.62 11.91 3.01
CA LYS A 3 6.87 12.29 1.62
C LYS A 3 6.23 11.29 0.65
N LYS A 4 6.21 10.01 1.01
CA LYS A 4 5.68 8.95 0.15
C LYS A 4 5.08 7.84 1.02
N ILE A 5 3.82 7.51 0.74
CA ILE A 5 3.08 6.49 1.50
C ILE A 5 2.64 5.37 0.55
N LEU A 6 2.88 4.11 0.95
CA LEU A 6 2.31 2.96 0.28
C LEU A 6 0.94 2.67 0.87
N ILE A 7 -0.05 2.50 0.01
CA ILE A 7 -1.42 2.16 0.42
C ILE A 7 -1.61 0.66 0.25
N ALA A 8 -1.66 -0.06 1.37
CA ALA A 8 -1.80 -1.52 1.39
C ALA A 8 -3.27 -1.94 1.40
N ASN A 9 -3.99 -1.51 0.40
CA ASN A 9 -5.42 -1.80 0.25
C ASN A 9 -5.83 -1.63 -1.22
N ARG A 10 -7.10 -1.82 -1.49
CA ARG A 10 -7.67 -1.75 -2.83
C ARG A 10 -9.03 -1.04 -2.82
N GLY A 11 -9.58 -0.82 -4.02
CA GLY A 11 -10.94 -0.31 -4.19
C GLY A 11 -11.15 1.09 -3.61
N GLU A 12 -12.36 1.35 -3.17
CA GLU A 12 -12.77 2.66 -2.65
C GLU A 12 -11.92 3.14 -1.48
N ILE A 13 -11.52 2.21 -0.60
CA ILE A 13 -10.67 2.54 0.55
C ILE A 13 -9.34 3.11 0.07
N ALA A 14 -8.70 2.44 -0.88
CA ALA A 14 -7.43 2.89 -1.43
C ALA A 14 -7.60 4.23 -2.16
N VAL A 15 -8.65 4.40 -2.94
CA VAL A 15 -8.94 5.66 -3.65
C VAL A 15 -9.05 6.83 -2.68
N ARG A 16 -9.78 6.66 -1.59
CA ARG A 16 -9.93 7.72 -0.57
C ARG A 16 -8.61 8.15 0.04
N ILE A 17 -7.78 7.18 0.39
CA ILE A 17 -6.47 7.46 1.00
C ILE A 17 -5.56 8.16 -0.01
N ILE A 18 -5.54 7.69 -1.25
CA ILE A 18 -4.73 8.29 -2.32
C ILE A 18 -5.14 9.75 -2.55
N ARG A 19 -6.44 10.02 -2.61
CA ARG A 19 -6.94 11.39 -2.79
C ARG A 19 -6.56 12.30 -1.63
N ALA A 20 -6.68 11.82 -0.40
CA ALA A 20 -6.28 12.58 0.78
C ALA A 20 -4.78 12.90 0.76
N CYS A 21 -3.95 11.93 0.42
CA CYS A 21 -2.51 12.14 0.29
C CYS A 21 -2.19 13.17 -0.78
N LYS A 22 -2.87 13.10 -1.90
CA LYS A 22 -2.68 14.04 -3.01
C LYS A 22 -2.99 15.48 -2.60
N GLU A 23 -4.08 15.68 -1.86
CA GLU A 23 -4.44 17.00 -1.33
C GLU A 23 -3.38 17.55 -0.38
N MET A 24 -2.69 16.68 0.33
CA MET A 24 -1.63 17.04 1.27
C MET A 24 -0.25 17.15 0.60
N GLY A 25 -0.15 16.94 -0.70
CA GLY A 25 1.13 16.97 -1.40
C GLY A 25 2.02 15.75 -1.14
N ILE A 26 1.44 14.64 -0.69
CA ILE A 26 2.17 13.40 -0.39
C ILE A 26 2.09 12.47 -1.60
N LYS A 27 3.23 11.93 -2.03
CA LYS A 27 3.27 10.93 -3.10
C LYS A 27 2.75 9.60 -2.60
N THR A 28 2.12 8.84 -3.49
CA THR A 28 1.52 7.56 -3.15
C THR A 28 2.05 6.44 -4.02
N VAL A 29 2.20 5.26 -3.39
CA VAL A 29 2.50 4.02 -4.08
C VAL A 29 1.31 3.09 -3.88
N ALA A 30 0.67 2.70 -4.97
CA ALA A 30 -0.41 1.71 -4.94
C ALA A 30 0.15 0.34 -5.24
N ILE A 31 -0.49 -0.66 -4.67
CA ILE A 31 -0.28 -2.06 -5.02
C ILE A 31 -1.57 -2.60 -5.61
N TYR A 32 -1.46 -3.52 -6.54
CA TYR A 32 -2.64 -4.14 -7.14
C TYR A 32 -2.39 -5.61 -7.45
N SER A 33 -3.44 -6.41 -7.31
CA SER A 33 -3.40 -7.80 -7.78
C SER A 33 -3.58 -7.81 -9.29
N THR A 34 -3.28 -8.92 -9.94
CA THR A 34 -3.52 -9.06 -11.38
C THR A 34 -5.00 -8.85 -11.74
N ALA A 35 -5.93 -9.17 -10.83
CA ALA A 35 -7.36 -8.95 -11.04
C ALA A 35 -7.74 -7.46 -11.02
N ASP A 36 -6.94 -6.63 -10.37
CA ASP A 36 -7.20 -5.19 -10.24
C ASP A 36 -6.32 -4.33 -11.17
N GLU A 37 -5.82 -4.93 -12.23
CA GLU A 37 -4.92 -4.25 -13.16
C GLU A 37 -5.48 -2.96 -13.74
N SER A 38 -6.79 -2.90 -13.93
CA SER A 38 -7.50 -1.73 -14.47
C SER A 38 -8.20 -0.90 -13.39
N ALA A 39 -7.92 -1.16 -12.11
CA ALA A 39 -8.62 -0.48 -11.02
C ALA A 39 -8.23 0.99 -10.89
N LEU A 40 -9.18 1.79 -10.42
CA LEU A 40 -9.00 3.24 -10.29
C LEU A 40 -7.87 3.59 -9.33
N HIS A 41 -7.72 2.85 -8.23
CA HIS A 41 -6.66 3.17 -7.26
C HIS A 41 -5.26 3.03 -7.88
N ARG A 42 -5.09 2.13 -8.82
CA ARG A 42 -3.84 2.02 -9.56
C ARG A 42 -3.56 3.26 -10.39
N GLU A 43 -4.57 3.77 -11.09
CA GLU A 43 -4.41 4.92 -11.97
C GLU A 43 -4.15 6.23 -11.23
N LEU A 44 -4.75 6.40 -10.06
CA LEU A 44 -4.67 7.64 -9.29
C LEU A 44 -3.37 7.80 -8.51
N ALA A 45 -2.69 6.72 -8.19
CA ALA A 45 -1.46 6.76 -7.41
C ALA A 45 -0.31 7.37 -8.22
N THR A 46 0.66 7.92 -7.52
CA THR A 46 1.89 8.44 -8.14
C THR A 46 2.67 7.33 -8.83
N GLU A 47 2.76 6.17 -8.17
CA GLU A 47 3.39 4.95 -8.69
C GLU A 47 2.49 3.76 -8.35
N ALA A 48 2.55 2.71 -9.16
CA ALA A 48 1.76 1.50 -8.89
C ALA A 48 2.53 0.26 -9.33
N TYR A 49 2.41 -0.80 -8.53
CA TYR A 49 3.13 -2.06 -8.77
C TYR A 49 2.21 -3.25 -8.53
N CYS A 50 2.34 -4.25 -9.39
CA CYS A 50 1.64 -5.52 -9.19
C CYS A 50 2.25 -6.24 -7.99
N VAL A 51 1.42 -6.63 -7.03
CA VAL A 51 1.88 -7.25 -5.79
C VAL A 51 1.74 -8.76 -5.79
N GLY A 52 0.96 -9.30 -6.72
CA GLY A 52 0.76 -10.74 -6.82
C GLY A 52 -0.47 -11.12 -7.63
N GLY A 53 -0.79 -12.40 -7.59
CA GLY A 53 -1.92 -12.97 -8.31
C GLY A 53 -3.28 -12.52 -7.82
N PRO A 54 -4.36 -13.08 -8.40
CA PRO A 54 -5.72 -12.54 -8.17
C PRO A 54 -6.27 -12.77 -6.77
N SER A 55 -5.79 -13.76 -6.04
CA SER A 55 -6.29 -14.00 -4.68
C SER A 55 -5.70 -13.00 -3.68
N SER A 56 -6.46 -12.69 -2.62
CA SER A 56 -5.97 -11.79 -1.57
C SER A 56 -4.74 -12.35 -0.86
N SER A 57 -4.67 -13.66 -0.66
CA SER A 57 -3.50 -14.30 -0.02
C SER A 57 -2.22 -14.13 -0.85
N ASP A 58 -2.34 -14.07 -2.17
CA ASP A 58 -1.19 -13.89 -3.05
C ASP A 58 -0.83 -12.42 -3.27
N SER A 59 -1.68 -11.50 -2.87
CA SER A 59 -1.53 -10.07 -3.16
C SER A 59 -1.65 -9.20 -1.92
N TYR A 60 -2.87 -8.80 -1.56
CA TYR A 60 -3.09 -7.81 -0.47
C TYR A 60 -2.77 -8.34 0.94
N LEU A 61 -2.60 -9.64 1.08
CA LEU A 61 -2.14 -10.28 2.32
C LEU A 61 -0.69 -10.78 2.23
N ASN A 62 -0.02 -10.51 1.12
CA ASN A 62 1.37 -10.93 0.91
C ASN A 62 2.33 -9.92 1.55
N MET A 63 2.63 -10.15 2.81
CA MET A 63 3.46 -9.24 3.63
C MET A 63 4.82 -8.97 3.02
N GLU A 64 5.49 -10.01 2.54
CA GLU A 64 6.85 -9.89 2.00
C GLU A 64 6.89 -9.03 0.73
N ASN A 65 5.94 -9.27 -0.18
CA ASN A 65 5.87 -8.51 -1.41
C ASN A 65 5.53 -7.05 -1.16
N ILE A 66 4.56 -6.79 -0.27
CA ILE A 66 4.17 -5.42 0.08
C ILE A 66 5.35 -4.67 0.69
N LEU A 67 6.02 -5.29 1.65
CA LEU A 67 7.16 -4.65 2.31
C LEU A 67 8.32 -4.41 1.34
N SER A 68 8.59 -5.36 0.45
CA SER A 68 9.61 -5.21 -0.59
C SER A 68 9.33 -4.00 -1.49
N ILE A 69 8.08 -3.84 -1.92
CA ILE A 69 7.68 -2.70 -2.75
C ILE A 69 7.88 -1.39 -1.97
N ALA A 70 7.48 -1.35 -0.72
CA ALA A 70 7.65 -0.15 0.12
C ALA A 70 9.13 0.24 0.26
N CYS A 71 9.98 -0.74 0.52
CA CYS A 71 11.42 -0.51 0.66
C CYS A 71 12.06 -0.07 -0.66
N LEU A 72 11.76 -0.76 -1.75
CA LEU A 72 12.34 -0.46 -3.06
C LEU A 72 11.91 0.89 -3.61
N THR A 73 10.72 1.35 -3.27
CA THR A 73 10.20 2.64 -3.74
C THR A 73 10.49 3.79 -2.80
N GLY A 74 11.11 3.53 -1.66
CA GLY A 74 11.49 4.57 -0.71
C GLY A 74 10.33 5.16 0.06
N CYS A 75 9.32 4.37 0.38
CA CYS A 75 8.20 4.82 1.20
C CYS A 75 8.63 5.05 2.64
N ASP A 76 8.16 6.14 3.25
CA ASP A 76 8.40 6.41 4.66
C ASP A 76 7.23 5.98 5.56
N ALA A 77 6.10 5.58 4.97
CA ALA A 77 4.97 5.05 5.73
C ALA A 77 4.15 4.05 4.89
N ILE A 78 3.43 3.18 5.59
CA ILE A 78 2.43 2.28 4.99
C ILE A 78 1.10 2.57 5.67
N HIS A 79 0.06 2.80 4.87
CA HIS A 79 -1.31 2.96 5.33
C HIS A 79 -2.12 1.73 4.92
N PRO A 80 -2.56 0.90 5.86
CA PRO A 80 -3.26 -0.35 5.54
C PRO A 80 -4.76 -0.17 5.23
N GLY A 81 -5.34 0.96 5.59
CA GLY A 81 -6.80 1.15 5.47
C GLY A 81 -7.57 0.24 6.41
N PHE A 82 -8.63 -0.37 5.90
CA PHE A 82 -9.45 -1.34 6.64
C PHE A 82 -9.27 -2.73 6.07
N GLY A 83 -9.40 -3.76 6.92
CA GLY A 83 -9.28 -5.15 6.49
C GLY A 83 -7.85 -5.51 6.11
N PHE A 84 -7.70 -6.62 5.41
CA PHE A 84 -6.41 -7.17 5.01
C PHE A 84 -5.41 -7.18 6.17
N LEU A 85 -4.31 -6.42 6.05
CA LEU A 85 -3.25 -6.41 7.08
C LEU A 85 -3.42 -5.32 8.14
N SER A 86 -4.52 -4.55 8.10
CA SER A 86 -4.72 -3.40 9.00
C SER A 86 -4.63 -3.76 10.49
N GLU A 87 -5.02 -4.97 10.86
CA GLU A 87 -5.00 -5.43 12.24
C GLU A 87 -3.94 -6.51 12.49
N SER A 88 -2.94 -6.60 11.61
CA SER A 88 -1.86 -7.60 11.74
C SER A 88 -0.72 -7.03 12.57
N PRO A 89 -0.55 -7.48 13.84
CA PRO A 89 0.60 -7.05 14.64
C PRO A 89 1.92 -7.57 14.09
N ILE A 90 1.89 -8.71 13.41
CA ILE A 90 3.08 -9.27 12.77
C ILE A 90 3.58 -8.33 11.67
N PHE A 91 2.70 -7.90 10.79
CA PHE A 91 3.08 -7.01 9.69
C PHE A 91 3.50 -5.63 10.20
N ALA A 92 2.77 -5.08 11.16
CA ALA A 92 3.15 -3.81 11.78
C ALA A 92 4.57 -3.85 12.34
N SER A 93 4.92 -4.96 13.01
CA SER A 93 6.26 -5.16 13.54
C SER A 93 7.32 -5.24 12.43
N MET A 94 7.02 -5.97 11.35
CA MET A 94 7.93 -6.07 10.20
C MET A 94 8.20 -4.70 9.58
N VAL A 95 7.16 -3.91 9.40
CA VAL A 95 7.23 -2.57 8.82
C VAL A 95 8.09 -1.65 9.68
N GLU A 96 7.83 -1.64 10.97
CA GLU A 96 8.58 -0.78 11.90
C GLU A 96 10.06 -1.16 12.00
N LYS A 97 10.37 -2.45 11.93
CA LYS A 97 11.75 -2.94 11.91
C LYS A 97 12.53 -2.48 10.67
N CYS A 98 11.83 -2.18 9.60
CA CYS A 98 12.45 -1.64 8.39
C CYS A 98 12.57 -0.12 8.41
N GLY A 99 12.22 0.52 9.51
CA GLY A 99 12.29 1.98 9.64
C GLY A 99 11.15 2.71 8.92
N ILE A 100 10.06 2.00 8.61
CA ILE A 100 8.88 2.56 7.94
C ILE A 100 7.78 2.74 8.99
N THR A 101 7.07 3.85 8.94
CA THR A 101 5.99 4.12 9.87
C THR A 101 4.74 3.34 9.49
N TRP A 102 4.15 2.67 10.46
CA TRP A 102 2.86 2.00 10.33
C TRP A 102 1.76 2.95 10.77
N ILE A 103 0.83 3.25 9.89
CA ILE A 103 -0.27 4.19 10.20
C ILE A 103 -1.46 3.49 10.84
#